data_7815e7761dcf7b0459ef38f1180f48c5
#
_entry.id   7815e7761dcf7b0459ef38f1180f48c5
#
_cell.length_a   1.000
_cell.length_b   1.000
_cell.length_c   1.000
_cell.angle_alpha   90.00
_cell.angle_beta   90.00
_cell.angle_gamma   90.00
#
_symmetry.space_group_name_H-M   'P 1'
#
loop_
_entity.id
_entity.type
_entity.pdbx_description
1 polymer ?
#
loop_
_entity_poly.entity_id
_entity_poly.type
_entity_poly.pdbx_seq_one_letter_code
_entity_poly.pdbx_strand_id
1 'polypeptide(L)'
;ILCNHNIADPGHAPEGRSIIQSTQLANGEPWMNLDEKTYREKKRDLEAHLLDCMETYIPDLRERIEVCETGTPHTMHRYSGNPNGAVYGYSSNVDSHSIHRPQPKTTVPGLYLASAWTFPAPGFGGTMAAGFNTSKLMLKDAES
;
A
#
# COMPACT_ATOMS: atom_id res chain seq x y z
N ILE A 1 -0.12 -6.89 -10.49
CA ILE A 1 1.31 -7.22 -10.22
C ILE A 1 1.32 -8.57 -9.54
N LEU A 2 2.13 -9.49 -10.05
CA LEU A 2 2.39 -10.80 -9.44
C LEU A 2 3.86 -10.85 -9.04
N CYS A 3 4.13 -11.24 -7.80
CA CYS A 3 5.48 -11.30 -7.24
C CYS A 3 5.71 -12.63 -6.51
N ASN A 4 6.86 -13.25 -6.76
CA ASN A 4 7.37 -14.36 -5.97
C ASN A 4 8.53 -13.86 -5.10
N HIS A 5 8.29 -13.73 -3.80
CA HIS A 5 9.26 -13.18 -2.87
C HIS A 5 10.50 -14.07 -2.69
N ASN A 6 10.36 -15.37 -2.85
CA ASN A 6 11.49 -16.31 -2.69
C ASN A 6 12.52 -16.25 -3.82
N ILE A 7 12.20 -15.60 -4.95
CA ILE A 7 13.20 -15.31 -5.99
C ILE A 7 14.23 -14.29 -5.49
N ALA A 8 13.75 -13.28 -4.75
CA ALA A 8 14.62 -12.25 -4.19
C ALA A 8 15.33 -12.70 -2.91
N ASP A 9 14.65 -13.44 -2.06
CA ASP A 9 15.19 -13.98 -0.81
C ASP A 9 14.59 -15.36 -0.50
N PRO A 10 15.37 -16.45 -0.71
CA PRO A 10 14.90 -17.81 -0.40
C PRO A 10 14.49 -18.03 1.06
N GLY A 11 14.96 -17.19 1.99
CA GLY A 11 14.63 -17.27 3.42
C GLY A 11 13.23 -16.81 3.78
N HIS A 12 12.43 -16.26 2.83
CA HIS A 12 11.06 -15.81 3.11
C HIS A 12 10.06 -16.94 3.40
N ALA A 13 10.34 -18.16 2.97
CA ALA A 13 9.50 -19.32 3.27
C ALA A 13 10.34 -20.54 3.65
N PRO A 14 9.76 -21.53 4.35
CA PRO A 14 10.41 -22.82 4.59
C PRO A 14 10.84 -23.51 3.29
N GLU A 15 11.80 -24.41 3.39
CA GLU A 15 12.29 -25.19 2.24
C GLU A 15 11.15 -25.87 1.48
N GLY A 16 11.19 -25.80 0.16
CA GLY A 16 10.15 -26.34 -0.73
C GLY A 16 8.87 -25.52 -0.83
N ARG A 17 8.81 -24.36 -0.17
CA ARG A 17 7.65 -23.45 -0.18
C ARG A 17 7.98 -22.09 -0.77
N SER A 18 6.96 -21.33 -1.14
CA SER A 18 7.11 -19.97 -1.68
C SER A 18 5.99 -19.06 -1.23
N ILE A 19 6.31 -17.78 -1.04
CA ILE A 19 5.32 -16.73 -0.86
C ILE A 19 5.08 -16.04 -2.20
N ILE A 20 3.86 -16.21 -2.69
CA ILE A 20 3.39 -15.56 -3.92
C ILE A 20 2.41 -14.46 -3.53
N GLN A 21 2.62 -13.27 -4.04
CA GLN A 21 1.74 -12.12 -3.80
C GLN A 21 1.17 -11.60 -5.11
N SER A 22 -0.16 -11.40 -5.15
CA SER A 22 -0.82 -10.63 -6.18
C SER A 22 -1.29 -9.30 -5.62
N THR A 23 -1.04 -8.20 -6.36
CA THR A 23 -1.45 -6.85 -5.96
C THR A 23 -2.20 -6.19 -7.10
N GLN A 24 -3.38 -5.66 -6.81
CA GLN A 24 -4.22 -4.92 -7.74
C GLN A 24 -4.59 -3.57 -7.11
N LEU A 25 -4.58 -2.51 -7.92
CA LEU A 25 -5.13 -1.22 -7.51
C LEU A 25 -6.66 -1.30 -7.50
N ALA A 26 -7.25 -0.80 -6.44
CA ALA A 26 -8.70 -0.79 -6.26
C ALA A 26 -9.18 0.57 -5.74
N ASN A 27 -10.40 0.97 -6.14
CA ASN A 27 -11.08 2.06 -5.47
C ASN A 27 -11.53 1.60 -4.07
N GLY A 28 -11.17 2.36 -3.05
CA GLY A 28 -11.49 2.01 -1.67
C GLY A 28 -12.93 2.31 -1.26
N GLU A 29 -13.55 3.34 -1.83
CA GLU A 29 -14.89 3.80 -1.45
C GLU A 29 -15.96 2.68 -1.41
N PRO A 30 -16.08 1.79 -2.43
CA PRO A 30 -17.05 0.71 -2.42
C PRO A 30 -16.80 -0.38 -1.36
N TRP A 31 -15.72 -0.29 -0.59
CA TRP A 31 -15.37 -1.23 0.48
C TRP A 31 -15.69 -0.69 1.87
N MET A 32 -16.02 0.60 1.96
CA MET A 32 -16.37 1.25 3.22
C MET A 32 -17.87 1.05 3.51
N ASN A 33 -18.24 1.09 4.78
CA ASN A 33 -19.63 1.04 5.25
C ASN A 33 -20.44 -0.19 4.80
N LEU A 34 -19.78 -1.29 4.47
CA LEU A 34 -20.43 -2.57 4.17
C LEU A 34 -20.81 -3.27 5.48
N ASP A 35 -21.97 -3.94 5.49
CA ASP A 35 -22.26 -4.91 6.53
C ASP A 35 -21.34 -6.12 6.42
N GLU A 36 -21.20 -6.86 7.51
CA GLU A 36 -20.26 -7.98 7.62
C GLU A 36 -20.48 -9.07 6.58
N LYS A 37 -21.74 -9.36 6.24
CA LYS A 37 -22.08 -10.40 5.26
C LYS A 37 -21.64 -9.96 3.86
N THR A 38 -22.05 -8.77 3.44
CA THR A 38 -21.70 -8.19 2.14
C THR A 38 -20.18 -8.03 2.00
N TYR A 39 -19.50 -7.61 3.06
CA TYR A 39 -18.03 -7.51 3.06
C TYR A 39 -17.37 -8.87 2.82
N ARG A 40 -17.80 -9.92 3.52
CA ARG A 40 -17.23 -11.25 3.37
C ARG A 40 -17.47 -11.85 1.98
N GLU A 41 -18.67 -11.64 1.43
CA GLU A 41 -19.00 -12.08 0.06
C GLU A 41 -18.08 -11.39 -0.95
N LYS A 42 -17.99 -10.07 -0.89
CA LYS A 42 -17.15 -9.27 -1.78
C LYS A 42 -15.65 -9.61 -1.64
N LYS A 43 -15.16 -9.89 -0.43
CA LYS A 43 -13.78 -10.33 -0.21
C LYS A 43 -13.51 -11.68 -0.88
N ARG A 44 -14.44 -12.64 -0.77
CA ARG A 44 -14.33 -13.95 -1.44
C ARG A 44 -14.32 -13.84 -2.96
N ASP A 45 -15.19 -12.98 -3.49
CA ASP A 45 -15.24 -12.74 -4.96
C ASP A 45 -13.92 -12.14 -5.47
N LEU A 46 -13.36 -11.17 -4.72
CA LEU A 46 -12.05 -10.61 -5.04
C LEU A 46 -10.96 -11.67 -4.99
N GLU A 47 -10.93 -12.50 -3.94
CA GLU A 47 -9.95 -13.58 -3.78
C GLU A 47 -10.05 -14.57 -4.94
N ALA A 48 -11.26 -15.04 -5.27
CA ALA A 48 -11.47 -15.93 -6.40
C ALA A 48 -10.97 -15.33 -7.73
N HIS A 49 -11.32 -14.06 -8.00
CA HIS A 49 -10.85 -13.35 -9.17
C HIS A 49 -9.31 -13.23 -9.23
N LEU A 50 -8.66 -12.90 -8.13
CA LEU A 50 -7.20 -12.81 -8.08
C LEU A 50 -6.54 -14.17 -8.31
N LEU A 51 -7.10 -15.24 -7.73
CA LEU A 51 -6.61 -16.61 -7.95
C LEU A 51 -6.78 -17.04 -9.40
N ASP A 52 -7.92 -16.74 -10.04
CA ASP A 52 -8.13 -17.00 -11.48
C ASP A 52 -7.07 -16.31 -12.33
N CYS A 53 -6.80 -15.04 -12.04
CA CYS A 53 -5.74 -14.30 -12.73
C CYS A 53 -4.35 -14.91 -12.50
N MET A 54 -4.05 -15.39 -11.28
CA MET A 54 -2.77 -16.00 -10.97
C MET A 54 -2.59 -17.35 -11.63
N GLU A 55 -3.64 -18.16 -11.75
CA GLU A 55 -3.60 -19.49 -12.40
C GLU A 55 -3.30 -19.40 -13.90
N THR A 56 -3.54 -18.25 -14.55
CA THR A 56 -3.10 -18.05 -15.95
C THR A 56 -1.57 -18.09 -16.11
N TYR A 57 -0.84 -17.81 -15.03
CA TYR A 57 0.63 -17.78 -15.01
C TYR A 57 1.24 -18.95 -14.23
N ILE A 58 0.50 -19.50 -13.27
CA ILE A 58 0.94 -20.58 -12.39
C ILE A 58 -0.12 -21.67 -12.42
N PRO A 59 -0.03 -22.63 -13.36
CA PRO A 59 -1.00 -23.75 -13.45
C PRO A 59 -1.07 -24.52 -12.13
N ASP A 60 -2.26 -25.01 -11.81
CA ASP A 60 -2.56 -25.80 -10.60
C ASP A 60 -2.21 -25.06 -9.29
N LEU A 61 -2.23 -23.72 -9.29
CA LEU A 61 -1.89 -22.92 -8.12
C LEU A 61 -2.78 -23.27 -6.92
N ARG A 62 -4.11 -23.37 -7.13
CA ARG A 62 -5.06 -23.64 -6.04
C ARG A 62 -4.80 -24.96 -5.33
N GLU A 63 -4.34 -25.97 -6.05
CA GLU A 63 -4.01 -27.28 -5.47
C GLU A 63 -2.77 -27.25 -4.57
N ARG A 64 -1.94 -26.20 -4.71
CA ARG A 64 -0.67 -26.03 -4.01
C ARG A 64 -0.73 -24.98 -2.88
N ILE A 65 -1.88 -24.29 -2.75
CA ILE A 65 -2.04 -23.27 -1.71
C ILE A 65 -2.23 -23.97 -0.35
N GLU A 66 -1.37 -23.65 0.59
CA GLU A 66 -1.50 -24.07 1.99
C GLU A 66 -2.19 -22.99 2.84
N VAL A 67 -1.90 -21.71 2.56
CA VAL A 67 -2.47 -20.55 3.23
C VAL A 67 -2.77 -19.48 2.19
N CYS A 68 -3.98 -18.92 2.23
CA CYS A 68 -4.39 -17.80 1.41
C CYS A 68 -4.96 -16.70 2.30
N GLU A 69 -4.47 -15.48 2.13
CA GLU A 69 -4.99 -14.31 2.85
C GLU A 69 -5.13 -13.13 1.89
N THR A 70 -6.29 -12.50 1.91
CA THR A 70 -6.61 -11.37 1.02
C THR A 70 -6.81 -10.10 1.82
N GLY A 71 -5.94 -9.11 1.59
CA GLY A 71 -6.11 -7.74 2.07
C GLY A 71 -6.98 -6.93 1.12
N THR A 72 -7.95 -6.19 1.69
CA THR A 72 -8.85 -5.31 0.95
C THR A 72 -8.60 -3.83 1.30
N PRO A 73 -9.17 -2.85 0.58
CA PRO A 73 -9.12 -1.46 1.02
C PRO A 73 -9.63 -1.25 2.45
N HIS A 74 -10.67 -1.99 2.88
CA HIS A 74 -11.14 -1.96 4.27
C HIS A 74 -10.07 -2.48 5.25
N THR A 75 -9.33 -3.52 4.87
CA THR A 75 -8.18 -4.02 5.66
C THR A 75 -7.12 -2.92 5.80
N MET A 76 -6.78 -2.24 4.71
CA MET A 76 -5.81 -1.14 4.74
C MET A 76 -6.28 0.02 5.62
N HIS A 77 -7.56 0.41 5.51
CA HIS A 77 -8.17 1.42 6.39
C HIS A 77 -8.05 1.02 7.87
N ARG A 78 -8.40 -0.21 8.22
CA ARG A 78 -8.36 -0.73 9.59
C ARG A 78 -6.96 -0.63 10.21
N TYR A 79 -5.90 -0.94 9.45
CA TYR A 79 -4.54 -0.96 9.98
C TYR A 79 -3.81 0.38 9.91
N SER A 80 -4.15 1.24 8.96
CA SER A 80 -3.44 2.51 8.73
C SER A 80 -4.21 3.75 9.21
N GLY A 81 -5.54 3.65 9.37
CA GLY A 81 -6.41 4.80 9.61
C GLY A 81 -6.59 5.68 8.36
N ASN A 82 -5.97 5.36 7.24
CA ASN A 82 -6.05 6.17 6.03
C ASN A 82 -7.46 6.15 5.44
N PRO A 83 -7.98 7.31 4.98
CA PRO A 83 -9.28 7.39 4.33
C PRO A 83 -9.40 6.40 3.16
N ASN A 84 -10.51 5.66 3.10
CA ASN A 84 -10.80 4.67 2.07
C ASN A 84 -9.70 3.63 1.83
N GLY A 85 -8.83 3.38 2.83
CA GLY A 85 -7.72 2.44 2.71
C GLY A 85 -6.62 2.90 1.76
N ALA A 86 -6.43 4.20 1.58
CA ALA A 86 -5.39 4.76 0.73
C ALA A 86 -4.00 4.30 1.18
N VAL A 87 -3.22 3.71 0.27
CA VAL A 87 -1.84 3.23 0.54
C VAL A 87 -0.77 4.18 0.01
N TYR A 88 -1.14 5.07 -0.91
CA TYR A 88 -0.21 6.01 -1.55
C TYR A 88 -0.54 7.49 -1.29
N GLY A 89 -1.33 7.79 -0.24
CA GLY A 89 -1.77 9.15 0.06
C GLY A 89 -2.82 9.65 -0.95
N TYR A 90 -2.70 10.88 -1.41
CA TYR A 90 -3.62 11.46 -2.40
C TYR A 90 -3.59 10.70 -3.72
N SER A 91 -4.73 10.64 -4.41
CA SER A 91 -4.80 10.09 -5.77
C SER A 91 -3.90 10.90 -6.72
N SER A 92 -3.25 10.19 -7.66
CA SER A 92 -2.38 10.85 -8.64
C SER A 92 -3.22 11.34 -9.81
N ASN A 93 -3.66 12.59 -9.74
CA ASN A 93 -4.34 13.32 -10.80
C ASN A 93 -3.68 14.70 -11.00
N VAL A 94 -4.19 15.51 -11.92
CA VAL A 94 -3.62 16.82 -12.24
C VAL A 94 -3.60 17.74 -11.02
N ASP A 95 -4.65 17.70 -10.18
CA ASP A 95 -4.81 18.60 -9.03
C ASP A 95 -4.02 18.13 -7.79
N SER A 96 -3.69 16.85 -7.69
CA SER A 96 -2.98 16.24 -6.57
C SER A 96 -1.64 15.61 -6.95
N HIS A 97 -1.06 16.04 -8.07
CA HIS A 97 0.30 15.65 -8.46
C HIS A 97 1.32 16.02 -7.37
N SER A 98 2.46 15.37 -7.35
CA SER A 98 3.50 15.53 -6.31
C SER A 98 3.85 16.99 -5.99
N ILE A 99 3.88 17.88 -6.99
CA ILE A 99 4.17 19.31 -6.80
C ILE A 99 3.07 20.08 -6.03
N HIS A 100 1.85 19.56 -6.02
CA HIS A 100 0.70 20.14 -5.29
C HIS A 100 0.51 19.51 -3.90
N ARG A 101 1.33 18.52 -3.53
CA ARG A 101 1.27 17.91 -2.20
C ARG A 101 1.78 18.86 -1.13
N PRO A 102 1.29 18.73 0.12
CA PRO A 102 1.81 19.50 1.24
C PRO A 102 3.33 19.42 1.32
N GLN A 103 3.97 20.56 1.50
CA GLN A 103 5.42 20.65 1.66
C GLN A 103 5.84 20.18 3.06
N PRO A 104 7.08 19.72 3.24
CA PRO A 104 7.58 19.29 4.54
C PRO A 104 7.49 20.39 5.63
N LYS A 105 7.77 21.64 5.28
CA LYS A 105 7.68 22.78 6.21
C LYS A 105 6.27 23.35 6.21
N THR A 106 5.66 23.44 7.39
CA THR A 106 4.31 24.00 7.54
C THR A 106 4.36 25.51 7.89
N THR A 107 3.19 26.14 7.90
CA THR A 107 3.05 27.53 8.39
C THR A 107 3.12 27.64 9.91
N VAL A 108 3.04 26.50 10.63
CA VAL A 108 3.17 26.47 12.09
C VAL A 108 4.65 26.32 12.46
N PRO A 109 5.24 27.27 13.21
CA PRO A 109 6.64 27.18 13.61
C PRO A 109 6.95 25.87 14.35
N GLY A 110 8.02 25.19 13.95
CA GLY A 110 8.46 23.92 14.55
C GLY A 110 7.66 22.68 14.13
N LEU A 111 6.61 22.82 13.32
CA LEU A 111 5.83 21.69 12.81
C LEU A 111 6.24 21.32 11.39
N TYR A 112 6.65 20.08 11.21
CA TYR A 112 7.06 19.51 9.93
C TYR A 112 6.25 18.27 9.59
N LEU A 113 6.10 17.99 8.29
CA LEU A 113 5.37 16.84 7.76
C LEU A 113 6.31 15.93 6.98
N ALA A 114 6.26 14.63 7.27
CA ALA A 114 7.00 13.60 6.53
C ALA A 114 6.13 12.35 6.40
N SER A 115 5.57 12.10 5.22
CA SER A 115 4.68 10.95 5.02
C SER A 115 4.43 10.69 3.53
N ALA A 116 3.67 9.63 3.22
CA ALA A 116 3.16 9.35 1.87
C ALA A 116 2.18 10.44 1.35
N TRP A 117 1.67 11.32 2.22
CA TRP A 117 0.76 12.42 1.88
C TRP A 117 1.48 13.70 1.48
N THR A 118 2.81 13.77 1.70
CA THR A 118 3.63 14.96 1.45
C THR A 118 4.47 14.82 0.19
N PHE A 119 5.09 15.94 -0.25
CA PHE A 119 6.13 15.92 -1.26
C PHE A 119 7.36 15.11 -0.77
N PRO A 120 8.10 14.34 -1.60
CA PRO A 120 8.00 14.35 -3.07
C PRO A 120 7.00 13.34 -3.65
N ALA A 121 6.78 12.19 -3.03
CA ALA A 121 5.99 11.13 -3.64
C ALA A 121 5.57 10.04 -2.62
N PRO A 122 4.57 9.24 -2.95
CA PRO A 122 4.20 8.06 -2.16
C PRO A 122 5.13 6.86 -2.42
N GLY A 123 4.84 5.77 -1.74
CA GLY A 123 5.58 4.51 -1.80
C GLY A 123 6.83 4.53 -0.91
N PHE A 124 7.52 3.40 -0.80
CA PHE A 124 8.68 3.26 0.09
C PHE A 124 9.75 4.31 -0.17
N GLY A 125 10.22 4.40 -1.42
CA GLY A 125 11.26 5.36 -1.80
C GLY A 125 10.85 6.82 -1.58
N GLY A 126 9.61 7.17 -1.94
CA GLY A 126 9.09 8.53 -1.76
C GLY A 126 8.93 8.90 -0.29
N THR A 127 8.44 7.98 0.54
CA THR A 127 8.28 8.23 1.99
C THR A 127 9.64 8.33 2.69
N MET A 128 10.61 7.50 2.31
CA MET A 128 11.98 7.61 2.83
C MET A 128 12.62 8.94 2.43
N ALA A 129 12.47 9.36 1.18
CA ALA A 129 12.95 10.66 0.70
C ALA A 129 12.27 11.83 1.41
N ALA A 130 10.97 11.73 1.68
CA ALA A 130 10.24 12.74 2.47
C ALA A 130 10.82 12.87 3.88
N GLY A 131 11.07 11.75 4.56
CA GLY A 131 11.70 11.75 5.89
C GLY A 131 13.10 12.36 5.89
N PHE A 132 13.94 11.95 4.93
CA PHE A 132 15.29 12.47 4.79
C PHE A 132 15.34 13.97 4.49
N ASN A 133 14.49 14.44 3.56
CA ASN A 133 14.44 15.86 3.22
C ASN A 133 13.91 16.71 4.39
N THR A 134 12.90 16.19 5.10
CA THR A 134 12.33 16.86 6.27
C THR A 134 13.36 16.98 7.39
N SER A 135 14.13 15.94 7.68
CA SER A 135 15.17 15.99 8.71
C SER A 135 16.26 17.02 8.40
N LYS A 136 16.66 17.12 7.13
CA LYS A 136 17.61 18.18 6.70
C LYS A 136 17.06 19.59 6.89
N LEU A 137 15.77 19.80 6.60
CA LEU A 137 15.13 21.11 6.83
C LEU A 137 15.10 21.45 8.31
N MET A 138 14.75 20.48 9.18
CA MET A 138 14.73 20.68 10.63
C MET A 138 16.09 21.05 11.17
N LEU A 139 17.15 20.37 10.75
CA LEU A 139 18.53 20.68 11.16
C LEU A 139 18.95 22.09 10.73
N LYS A 140 18.67 22.44 9.48
CA LYS A 140 18.96 23.79 8.97
C LYS A 140 18.22 24.89 9.74
N ASP A 141 16.94 24.67 10.06
CA ASP A 141 16.14 25.64 10.80
C ASP A 141 16.59 25.75 12.27
N ALA A 142 17.20 24.71 12.85
CA ALA A 142 17.74 24.71 14.19
C ALA A 142 19.09 25.46 14.31
N GLU A 143 19.81 25.65 13.20
CA GLU A 143 21.08 26.38 13.14
C GLU A 143 20.89 27.89 12.83
N SER A 144 19.67 28.30 12.50
CA SER A 144 19.32 29.68 12.11
C SER A 144 18.65 30.45 13.24
#